data_a8dc3b7b3d4945e2aceacfcef5a62dbb
#
_entry.id   a8dc3b7b3d4945e2aceacfcef5a62dbb
#
_cell.length_a   1.000
_cell.length_b   1.000
_cell.length_c   1.000
_cell.angle_alpha   90.00
_cell.angle_beta   90.00
_cell.angle_gamma   90.00
#
_symmetry.space_group_name_H-M   'P 1'
#
loop_
_entity.id
_entity.type
_entity.pdbx_description
1 polymer ?
#
loop_
_entity_poly.entity_id
_entity_poly.type
_entity_poly.pdbx_seq_one_letter_code
_entity_poly.pdbx_strand_id
1 'polypeptide(L)'
;MATPSVQDGLDRAGSAVNLLWKPNAAPWFPEVVLPEYAGWKIEQHSWYDGVTIADLSFHMSDTFISGPDATKALALTSANNYEKFAIGQAKQFVPVAEDGNILTDGILLRTGDQDYTLSGPPPAQNWVMYHAEREGLDVEFTVNRETSARRDGRDPALFRFQIQGPLASQLIEDVLGGPFPDIKFFHSAMVTIAGRPVRALRHGMAGQAGAEFIGDWKDAAVVKEAILDAGQQYGLVHQGARSYPTASQGSGWIPSPTPAIYTDSTLKDYRQWVSLFSYEGQKPLQGSYYSENIEDFYCSPYELDYGRSISFNHDFIGREALMKAKDEAPRSKVTLVFDRDDVTRVLGEDPGYVHHYWRNRVETPGGDLAGVTFQTDWLDPVGTVMALTLIDKEHATPGTQVEVVWGLHPGPGTAPDADLGFPRLRATVEPAPYDVTARTAYRDKA
;
A
#
# COMPACT_ATOMS: atom_id res chain seq x y z
N MET A 1 5.62 33.79 4.75
CA MET A 1 6.83 32.97 4.50
C MET A 1 6.39 31.86 3.55
N ALA A 2 7.21 31.53 2.55
CA ALA A 2 6.92 30.40 1.68
C ALA A 2 6.94 29.09 2.49
N THR A 3 6.11 28.12 2.11
CA THR A 3 6.09 26.80 2.73
C THR A 3 7.46 26.13 2.49
N PRO A 4 8.13 25.61 3.54
CA PRO A 4 9.42 24.95 3.34
C PRO A 4 9.28 23.68 2.48
N SER A 5 10.27 23.41 1.68
CA SER A 5 10.36 22.25 0.80
C SER A 5 11.02 21.05 1.51
N VAL A 6 10.90 19.86 0.90
CA VAL A 6 11.64 18.67 1.35
C VAL A 6 13.15 18.95 1.32
N GLN A 7 13.66 19.70 0.31
CA GLN A 7 15.07 20.07 0.25
C GLN A 7 15.48 20.95 1.43
N ASP A 8 14.67 21.93 1.82
CA ASP A 8 14.92 22.74 3.01
C ASP A 8 14.95 21.90 4.29
N GLY A 9 14.14 20.86 4.35
CA GLY A 9 14.14 19.88 5.43
C GLY A 9 15.44 19.08 5.48
N LEU A 10 15.91 18.58 4.35
CA LEU A 10 17.17 17.85 4.23
C LEU A 10 18.37 18.72 4.61
N ASP A 11 18.42 19.93 4.09
CA ASP A 11 19.53 20.87 4.37
C ASP A 11 19.62 21.19 5.87
N ARG A 12 18.49 21.29 6.56
CA ARG A 12 18.44 21.52 8.02
C ARG A 12 18.78 20.29 8.84
N ALA A 13 18.33 19.10 8.40
CA ALA A 13 18.53 17.84 9.11
C ALA A 13 19.94 17.25 8.86
N GLY A 14 20.61 17.68 7.79
CA GLY A 14 21.91 17.18 7.37
C GLY A 14 21.89 15.84 6.63
N SER A 15 20.84 15.06 6.75
CA SER A 15 20.61 13.84 5.97
C SER A 15 19.12 13.47 5.89
N ALA A 16 18.78 12.59 4.95
CA ALA A 16 17.41 12.07 4.82
C ALA A 16 17.01 11.21 6.02
N VAL A 17 17.92 10.41 6.53
CA VAL A 17 17.67 9.58 7.71
C VAL A 17 17.39 10.47 8.92
N ASN A 18 18.18 11.52 9.15
CA ASN A 18 17.92 12.46 10.24
C ASN A 18 16.57 13.17 10.13
N LEU A 19 16.13 13.47 8.89
CA LEU A 19 14.83 14.07 8.63
C LEU A 19 13.69 13.12 8.98
N LEU A 20 13.80 11.85 8.58
CA LEU A 20 12.70 10.88 8.58
C LEU A 20 12.72 9.95 9.81
N TRP A 21 13.83 9.79 10.50
CA TRP A 21 13.90 8.88 11.65
C TRP A 21 13.10 9.41 12.83
N LYS A 22 12.01 8.72 13.17
CA LYS A 22 11.06 9.13 14.22
C LYS A 22 10.66 7.89 15.03
N PRO A 23 11.51 7.40 15.97
CA PRO A 23 11.27 6.13 16.66
C PRO A 23 9.99 6.07 17.49
N ASN A 24 9.41 7.23 17.83
CA ASN A 24 8.19 7.31 18.62
C ASN A 24 6.96 7.76 17.80
N ALA A 25 7.03 7.71 16.46
CA ALA A 25 5.87 8.05 15.64
C ALA A 25 4.76 7.02 15.84
N ALA A 26 3.54 7.51 16.14
CA ALA A 26 2.37 6.65 16.21
C ALA A 26 1.96 6.16 14.81
N PRO A 27 1.37 4.96 14.69
CA PRO A 27 0.73 4.52 13.48
C PRO A 27 -0.33 5.51 13.03
N TRP A 28 -0.42 5.72 11.72
CA TRP A 28 -1.48 6.53 11.16
C TRP A 28 -2.76 5.71 10.99
N PHE A 29 -3.90 6.32 11.33
CA PHE A 29 -5.24 5.78 11.09
C PHE A 29 -6.14 6.84 10.47
N PRO A 30 -7.12 6.47 9.61
CA PRO A 30 -8.13 7.40 9.15
C PRO A 30 -9.02 7.81 10.33
N GLU A 31 -9.12 9.11 10.62
CA GLU A 31 -9.86 9.61 11.78
C GLU A 31 -11.38 9.64 11.58
N VAL A 32 -11.88 9.51 10.32
CA VAL A 32 -13.32 9.51 10.01
C VAL A 32 -13.96 8.14 10.07
N VAL A 33 -13.15 7.08 10.03
CA VAL A 33 -13.63 5.71 10.18
C VAL A 33 -13.46 5.31 11.64
N LEU A 34 -14.47 4.67 12.23
CA LEU A 34 -14.33 4.17 13.60
C LEU A 34 -13.14 3.22 13.70
N PRO A 35 -12.40 3.22 14.82
CA PRO A 35 -11.34 2.25 15.03
C PRO A 35 -11.81 0.81 14.89
N GLU A 36 -13.00 0.50 15.40
CA GLU A 36 -13.64 -0.81 15.39
C GLU A 36 -15.16 -0.66 15.38
N TYR A 37 -15.86 -1.63 14.77
CA TYR A 37 -17.32 -1.75 14.82
C TYR A 37 -17.75 -2.97 15.65
N ALA A 38 -17.16 -4.13 15.38
CA ALA A 38 -17.43 -5.40 16.07
C ALA A 38 -16.25 -5.88 16.94
N GLY A 39 -15.16 -5.15 16.93
CA GLY A 39 -13.88 -5.55 17.48
C GLY A 39 -12.94 -6.09 16.40
N TRP A 40 -11.71 -5.57 16.36
CA TRP A 40 -10.76 -5.81 15.26
C TRP A 40 -10.47 -7.30 15.01
N LYS A 41 -10.53 -8.17 16.04
CA LYS A 41 -10.38 -9.62 15.88
C LYS A 41 -11.53 -10.22 15.07
N ILE A 42 -12.78 -9.93 15.42
CA ILE A 42 -13.97 -10.38 14.67
C ILE A 42 -13.92 -9.85 13.24
N GLU A 43 -13.52 -8.61 13.07
CA GLU A 43 -13.41 -7.97 11.76
C GLU A 43 -12.34 -8.64 10.90
N GLN A 44 -11.21 -9.08 11.47
CA GLN A 44 -10.20 -9.85 10.74
C GLN A 44 -10.71 -11.22 10.29
N HIS A 45 -11.51 -11.92 11.09
CA HIS A 45 -12.10 -13.21 10.70
C HIS A 45 -13.09 -13.06 9.53
N SER A 46 -13.81 -11.94 9.46
CA SER A 46 -14.93 -11.77 8.53
C SER A 46 -14.55 -11.87 7.04
N TRP A 47 -13.31 -11.54 6.64
CA TRP A 47 -12.89 -11.73 5.25
C TRP A 47 -12.37 -13.13 4.93
N TYR A 48 -12.19 -14.00 5.93
CA TYR A 48 -11.79 -15.39 5.73
C TYR A 48 -12.96 -16.36 5.69
N ASP A 49 -13.98 -16.14 6.54
CA ASP A 49 -15.08 -17.07 6.75
C ASP A 49 -16.49 -16.49 6.53
N GLY A 50 -16.61 -15.19 6.22
CA GLY A 50 -17.85 -14.49 6.05
C GLY A 50 -17.85 -13.49 4.89
N VAL A 51 -18.32 -12.28 5.18
CA VAL A 51 -18.26 -11.12 4.27
C VAL A 51 -18.09 -9.84 5.06
N THR A 52 -17.33 -8.91 4.50
CA THR A 52 -17.03 -7.63 5.11
C THR A 52 -17.28 -6.48 4.17
N ILE A 53 -17.58 -5.30 4.74
CA ILE A 53 -17.55 -4.01 4.05
C ILE A 53 -16.53 -3.09 4.71
N ALA A 54 -15.64 -2.48 3.90
CA ALA A 54 -14.75 -1.42 4.33
C ALA A 54 -15.13 -0.10 3.64
N ASP A 55 -15.24 0.99 4.41
CA ASP A 55 -15.43 2.33 3.88
C ASP A 55 -14.06 2.97 3.63
N LEU A 56 -13.68 3.03 2.36
CA LEU A 56 -12.40 3.53 1.89
C LEU A 56 -12.47 4.94 1.31
N SER A 57 -13.60 5.63 1.45
CA SER A 57 -13.84 6.96 0.88
C SER A 57 -12.81 8.00 1.32
N PHE A 58 -12.22 7.80 2.51
CA PHE A 58 -11.18 8.67 3.07
C PHE A 58 -9.81 8.00 3.17
N HIS A 59 -9.64 6.79 2.65
CA HIS A 59 -8.45 5.99 2.89
C HIS A 59 -7.27 6.40 2.02
N MET A 60 -7.50 6.69 0.74
CA MET A 60 -6.46 7.05 -0.24
C MET A 60 -6.72 8.41 -0.86
N SER A 61 -5.64 9.09 -1.27
CA SER A 61 -5.75 10.25 -2.14
C SER A 61 -6.08 9.81 -3.55
N ASP A 62 -7.10 10.43 -4.14
CA ASP A 62 -7.40 10.30 -5.56
C ASP A 62 -6.93 11.54 -6.31
N THR A 63 -6.20 11.35 -7.38
CA THR A 63 -5.89 12.41 -8.34
C THR A 63 -6.57 12.08 -9.65
N PHE A 64 -7.47 12.96 -10.07
CA PHE A 64 -8.11 12.90 -11.40
C PHE A 64 -7.17 13.58 -12.40
N ILE A 65 -6.86 12.89 -13.47
CA ILE A 65 -5.87 13.27 -14.48
C ILE A 65 -6.58 13.29 -15.82
N SER A 66 -6.59 14.42 -16.52
CA SER A 66 -7.24 14.57 -17.82
C SER A 66 -6.44 15.50 -18.74
N GLY A 67 -6.72 15.45 -20.04
CA GLY A 67 -6.07 16.33 -21.02
C GLY A 67 -5.34 15.58 -22.12
N PRO A 68 -5.02 16.27 -23.23
CA PRO A 68 -4.42 15.64 -24.42
C PRO A 68 -3.13 14.85 -24.16
N ASP A 69 -2.33 15.28 -23.18
CA ASP A 69 -1.06 14.65 -22.84
C ASP A 69 -1.13 13.74 -21.58
N ALA A 70 -2.34 13.43 -21.05
CA ALA A 70 -2.48 12.65 -19.83
C ALA A 70 -1.80 11.27 -19.89
N THR A 71 -2.02 10.52 -20.97
CA THR A 71 -1.36 9.22 -21.18
C THR A 71 0.16 9.39 -21.29
N LYS A 72 0.63 10.47 -21.94
CA LYS A 72 2.06 10.74 -22.09
C LYS A 72 2.73 11.05 -20.76
N ALA A 73 2.09 11.84 -19.89
CA ALA A 73 2.59 12.13 -18.55
C ALA A 73 2.72 10.87 -17.71
N LEU A 74 1.69 10.00 -17.72
CA LEU A 74 1.70 8.72 -17.03
C LEU A 74 2.75 7.75 -17.59
N ALA A 75 2.92 7.69 -18.92
CA ALA A 75 3.91 6.84 -19.55
C ALA A 75 5.35 7.30 -19.27
N LEU A 76 5.60 8.61 -19.25
CA LEU A 76 6.90 9.18 -18.89
C LEU A 76 7.33 8.80 -17.47
N THR A 77 6.40 8.73 -16.56
CA THR A 77 6.65 8.64 -15.10
C THR A 77 6.49 7.25 -14.52
N SER A 78 6.16 6.24 -15.31
CA SER A 78 5.98 4.88 -14.82
C SER A 78 6.41 3.80 -15.81
N ALA A 79 6.75 2.64 -15.27
CA ALA A 79 7.18 1.47 -16.03
C ALA A 79 6.02 0.67 -16.65
N ASN A 80 4.78 1.15 -16.57
CA ASN A 80 3.60 0.41 -17.01
C ASN A 80 3.43 0.39 -18.52
N ASN A 81 2.81 -0.68 -19.06
CA ASN A 81 2.42 -0.75 -20.47
C ASN A 81 1.10 -0.01 -20.71
N TYR A 82 1.08 0.96 -21.63
CA TYR A 82 -0.11 1.76 -21.99
C TYR A 82 -0.77 1.32 -23.29
N GLU A 83 -0.11 0.53 -24.17
CA GLU A 83 -0.62 0.17 -25.51
C GLU A 83 -1.99 -0.53 -25.48
N LYS A 84 -2.22 -1.39 -24.49
CA LYS A 84 -3.46 -2.16 -24.36
C LYS A 84 -4.22 -1.80 -23.08
N PHE A 85 -4.05 -0.59 -22.59
CA PHE A 85 -4.75 -0.11 -21.40
C PHE A 85 -6.14 0.40 -21.80
N ALA A 86 -7.14 -0.44 -21.66
CA ALA A 86 -8.51 -0.14 -22.07
C ALA A 86 -9.25 0.76 -21.06
N ILE A 87 -10.26 1.51 -21.55
CA ILE A 87 -11.21 2.21 -20.66
C ILE A 87 -11.90 1.20 -19.76
N GLY A 88 -12.01 1.53 -18.47
CA GLY A 88 -12.55 0.63 -17.43
C GLY A 88 -11.53 -0.37 -16.88
N GLN A 89 -10.31 -0.42 -17.39
CA GLN A 89 -9.23 -1.22 -16.83
C GLN A 89 -8.47 -0.43 -15.77
N ALA A 90 -8.00 -1.12 -14.72
CA ALA A 90 -7.04 -0.60 -13.75
C ALA A 90 -5.68 -1.29 -13.89
N LYS A 91 -4.66 -0.68 -13.32
CA LYS A 91 -3.29 -1.21 -13.22
C LYS A 91 -2.68 -0.82 -11.88
N GLN A 92 -1.79 -1.68 -11.38
CA GLN A 92 -0.82 -1.25 -10.37
C GLN A 92 0.10 -0.23 -11.04
N PHE A 93 0.05 1.01 -10.60
CA PHE A 93 0.92 2.09 -11.09
C PHE A 93 2.31 1.94 -10.48
N VAL A 94 3.34 1.90 -11.29
CA VAL A 94 4.72 1.62 -10.89
C VAL A 94 5.63 2.79 -11.29
N PRO A 95 5.61 3.91 -10.57
CA PRO A 95 6.52 5.02 -10.80
C PRO A 95 7.88 4.72 -10.17
N VAL A 96 8.93 5.05 -10.90
CA VAL A 96 10.31 4.84 -10.45
C VAL A 96 11.14 6.11 -10.62
N ALA A 97 12.15 6.27 -9.78
CA ALA A 97 13.17 7.29 -9.93
C ALA A 97 14.25 6.86 -10.94
N GLU A 98 15.20 7.73 -11.22
CA GLU A 98 16.28 7.50 -12.18
C GLU A 98 17.13 6.27 -11.85
N ASP A 99 17.25 5.94 -10.57
CA ASP A 99 17.99 4.76 -10.06
C ASP A 99 17.20 3.45 -10.20
N GLY A 100 15.94 3.51 -10.66
CA GLY A 100 15.05 2.35 -10.82
C GLY A 100 14.34 1.91 -9.53
N ASN A 101 14.54 2.59 -8.41
CA ASN A 101 13.79 2.33 -7.19
C ASN A 101 12.42 3.00 -7.22
N ILE A 102 11.46 2.42 -6.48
CA ILE A 102 10.08 2.90 -6.51
C ILE A 102 9.89 4.17 -5.70
N LEU A 103 8.96 5.03 -6.11
CA LEU A 103 8.49 6.16 -5.30
C LEU A 103 7.50 5.67 -4.24
N THR A 104 6.37 5.28 -4.70
CA THR A 104 5.29 4.51 -4.07
C THR A 104 4.49 3.89 -5.20
N ASP A 105 3.53 3.06 -4.89
CA ASP A 105 2.61 2.56 -5.90
C ASP A 105 1.23 3.19 -5.78
N GLY A 106 0.32 2.79 -6.64
CA GLY A 106 -1.08 3.20 -6.61
C GLY A 106 -1.91 2.37 -7.59
N ILE A 107 -3.21 2.60 -7.60
CA ILE A 107 -4.13 2.02 -8.57
C ILE A 107 -4.47 3.07 -9.61
N LEU A 108 -4.04 2.85 -10.84
CA LEU A 108 -4.36 3.69 -11.97
C LEU A 108 -5.55 3.10 -12.74
N LEU A 109 -6.70 3.78 -12.71
CA LEU A 109 -7.90 3.42 -13.43
C LEU A 109 -8.07 4.33 -14.64
N ARG A 110 -8.23 3.78 -15.85
CA ARG A 110 -8.58 4.55 -17.05
C ARG A 110 -10.09 4.71 -17.14
N THR A 111 -10.58 5.94 -17.04
CA THR A 111 -12.02 6.27 -17.03
C THR A 111 -12.53 6.80 -18.35
N GLY A 112 -11.66 7.32 -19.21
CA GLY A 112 -11.94 7.84 -20.55
C GLY A 112 -10.73 7.72 -21.47
N ASP A 113 -10.79 8.33 -22.67
CA ASP A 113 -9.68 8.26 -23.65
C ASP A 113 -8.39 8.85 -23.09
N GLN A 114 -8.48 10.01 -22.45
CA GLN A 114 -7.39 10.71 -21.79
C GLN A 114 -7.76 11.07 -20.35
N ASP A 115 -8.63 10.25 -19.71
CA ASP A 115 -9.10 10.46 -18.35
C ASP A 115 -8.72 9.30 -17.47
N TYR A 116 -8.13 9.62 -16.34
CA TYR A 116 -7.62 8.62 -15.38
C TYR A 116 -7.90 9.04 -13.95
N THR A 117 -7.99 8.05 -13.08
CA THR A 117 -7.94 8.24 -11.63
C THR A 117 -6.74 7.48 -11.08
N LEU A 118 -5.83 8.18 -10.42
CA LEU A 118 -4.70 7.58 -9.69
C LEU A 118 -4.99 7.65 -8.20
N SER A 119 -5.23 6.49 -7.61
CA SER A 119 -5.53 6.30 -6.18
C SER A 119 -4.32 5.72 -5.47
N GLY A 120 -3.87 6.33 -4.39
CA GLY A 120 -2.73 5.83 -3.64
C GLY A 120 -2.04 6.88 -2.77
N PRO A 121 -0.88 6.54 -2.20
CA PRO A 121 -0.06 7.51 -1.47
C PRO A 121 0.41 8.68 -2.36
N PRO A 122 0.51 9.90 -1.80
CA PRO A 122 0.83 11.11 -2.57
C PRO A 122 2.10 11.08 -3.43
N PRO A 123 3.21 10.39 -3.08
CA PRO A 123 4.44 10.47 -3.87
C PRO A 123 4.27 10.04 -5.33
N ALA A 124 3.50 8.98 -5.61
CA ALA A 124 3.22 8.55 -6.98
C ALA A 124 2.51 9.65 -7.79
N GLN A 125 1.57 10.35 -7.14
CA GLN A 125 0.79 11.43 -7.73
C GLN A 125 1.63 12.70 -7.93
N ASN A 126 2.40 13.08 -6.91
CA ASN A 126 3.31 14.24 -6.98
C ASN A 126 4.35 14.06 -8.10
N TRP A 127 4.83 12.85 -8.30
CA TRP A 127 5.79 12.51 -9.36
C TRP A 127 5.23 12.79 -10.75
N VAL A 128 4.00 12.35 -11.00
CA VAL A 128 3.34 12.62 -12.30
C VAL A 128 3.10 14.12 -12.49
N MET A 129 2.58 14.82 -11.47
CA MET A 129 2.29 16.25 -11.53
C MET A 129 3.56 17.08 -11.80
N TYR A 130 4.62 16.83 -11.07
CA TYR A 130 5.90 17.51 -11.22
C TYR A 130 6.48 17.37 -12.64
N HIS A 131 6.53 16.13 -13.14
CA HIS A 131 7.10 15.89 -14.46
C HIS A 131 6.22 16.39 -15.59
N ALA A 132 4.89 16.34 -15.45
CA ALA A 132 3.99 16.95 -16.41
C ALA A 132 4.19 18.48 -16.49
N GLU A 133 4.32 19.15 -15.33
CA GLU A 133 4.61 20.58 -15.26
C GLU A 133 5.98 20.92 -15.88
N ARG A 134 7.02 20.18 -15.50
CA ARG A 134 8.38 20.36 -15.99
C ARG A 134 8.50 20.21 -17.50
N GLU A 135 7.81 19.23 -18.07
CA GLU A 135 7.83 18.95 -19.52
C GLU A 135 6.81 19.80 -20.31
N GLY A 136 6.05 20.67 -19.63
CA GLY A 136 5.05 21.52 -20.26
C GLY A 136 3.93 20.76 -20.95
N LEU A 137 3.51 19.62 -20.40
CA LEU A 137 2.46 18.77 -20.93
C LEU A 137 1.08 19.37 -20.67
N ASP A 138 0.18 19.25 -21.64
CA ASP A 138 -1.21 19.71 -21.53
C ASP A 138 -2.06 18.68 -20.74
N VAL A 139 -1.95 18.75 -19.41
CA VAL A 139 -2.61 17.86 -18.46
C VAL A 139 -3.23 18.67 -17.34
N GLU A 140 -4.48 18.40 -17.04
CA GLU A 140 -5.18 18.93 -15.88
C GLU A 140 -5.17 17.89 -14.73
N PHE A 141 -4.86 18.36 -13.52
CA PHE A 141 -4.86 17.56 -12.30
C PHE A 141 -5.84 18.13 -11.28
N THR A 142 -6.78 17.29 -10.84
CA THR A 142 -7.65 17.60 -9.69
C THR A 142 -7.35 16.63 -8.57
N VAL A 143 -6.75 17.13 -7.50
CA VAL A 143 -6.43 16.33 -6.31
C VAL A 143 -7.62 16.34 -5.34
N ASN A 144 -8.18 15.19 -5.06
CA ASN A 144 -9.16 15.02 -4.00
C ASN A 144 -8.44 15.14 -2.64
N ARG A 145 -8.60 16.29 -1.98
CA ARG A 145 -7.90 16.64 -0.75
C ARG A 145 -8.56 16.10 0.50
N GLU A 146 -9.80 15.65 0.39
CA GLU A 146 -10.64 15.19 1.50
C GLU A 146 -10.38 13.71 1.80
N THR A 147 -9.13 13.35 1.79
CA THR A 147 -8.70 12.02 2.18
C THR A 147 -8.11 12.06 3.58
N SER A 148 -7.85 10.89 4.10
CA SER A 148 -7.26 10.66 5.40
C SER A 148 -5.95 11.43 5.66
N ALA A 149 -5.24 11.83 4.59
CA ALA A 149 -4.01 12.61 4.69
C ALA A 149 -4.26 14.13 4.79
N ARG A 150 -5.46 14.60 4.41
CA ARG A 150 -5.84 16.01 4.45
C ARG A 150 -7.30 16.14 4.82
N ARG A 151 -7.54 16.75 5.97
CA ARG A 151 -8.88 16.97 6.50
C ARG A 151 -9.10 18.46 6.61
N ASP A 152 -9.75 19.02 5.62
CA ASP A 152 -10.22 20.40 5.67
C ASP A 152 -11.75 20.50 5.91
N GLY A 153 -12.38 19.37 6.26
CA GLY A 153 -13.77 19.30 6.67
C GLY A 153 -14.76 19.26 5.49
N ARG A 154 -14.27 19.03 4.27
CA ARG A 154 -15.12 18.87 3.08
C ARG A 154 -15.39 17.40 2.80
N ASP A 155 -16.47 17.14 2.07
CA ASP A 155 -16.80 15.82 1.57
C ASP A 155 -15.81 15.38 0.46
N PRO A 156 -15.45 14.10 0.37
CA PRO A 156 -14.68 13.61 -0.77
C PRO A 156 -15.48 13.69 -2.07
N ALA A 157 -14.79 13.68 -3.20
CA ALA A 157 -15.46 13.68 -4.50
C ALA A 157 -16.22 12.35 -4.76
N LEU A 158 -15.63 11.24 -4.31
CA LEU A 158 -16.14 9.89 -4.52
C LEU A 158 -16.29 9.14 -3.20
N PHE A 159 -17.31 8.28 -3.11
CA PHE A 159 -17.27 7.19 -2.15
C PHE A 159 -16.53 5.98 -2.74
N ARG A 160 -15.99 5.15 -1.84
CA ARG A 160 -15.37 3.88 -2.16
C ARG A 160 -15.70 2.86 -1.08
N PHE A 161 -16.50 1.85 -1.42
CA PHE A 161 -16.86 0.75 -0.52
C PHE A 161 -16.28 -0.54 -1.06
N GLN A 162 -15.52 -1.26 -0.24
CA GLN A 162 -14.96 -2.55 -0.59
C GLN A 162 -15.75 -3.66 0.09
N ILE A 163 -16.29 -4.60 -0.70
CA ILE A 163 -16.95 -5.81 -0.20
C ILE A 163 -16.03 -6.98 -0.49
N GLN A 164 -15.65 -7.76 0.52
CA GLN A 164 -14.78 -8.91 0.37
C GLN A 164 -15.15 -10.06 1.31
N GLY A 165 -14.82 -11.28 0.88
CA GLY A 165 -14.96 -12.51 1.66
C GLY A 165 -15.63 -13.63 0.86
N PRO A 166 -15.68 -14.85 1.41
CA PRO A 166 -16.30 -16.01 0.74
C PRO A 166 -17.77 -15.81 0.35
N LEU A 167 -18.53 -14.98 1.08
CA LEU A 167 -19.94 -14.69 0.81
C LEU A 167 -20.15 -13.41 -0.01
N ALA A 168 -19.06 -12.76 -0.46
CA ALA A 168 -19.13 -11.47 -1.16
C ALA A 168 -19.93 -11.55 -2.47
N SER A 169 -19.75 -12.62 -3.25
CA SER A 169 -20.45 -12.77 -4.55
C SER A 169 -21.97 -12.83 -4.36
N GLN A 170 -22.45 -13.61 -3.38
CA GLN A 170 -23.90 -13.71 -3.09
C GLN A 170 -24.45 -12.36 -2.61
N LEU A 171 -23.76 -11.68 -1.71
CA LEU A 171 -24.18 -10.37 -1.25
C LEU A 171 -24.23 -9.37 -2.40
N ILE A 172 -23.21 -9.34 -3.27
CA ILE A 172 -23.17 -8.42 -4.42
C ILE A 172 -24.34 -8.68 -5.38
N GLU A 173 -24.66 -9.93 -5.68
CA GLU A 173 -25.80 -10.30 -6.54
C GLU A 173 -27.13 -9.84 -5.94
N ASP A 174 -27.31 -9.99 -4.64
CA ASP A 174 -28.52 -9.50 -3.95
C ASP A 174 -28.61 -7.97 -3.98
N VAL A 175 -27.51 -7.27 -3.74
CA VAL A 175 -27.44 -5.79 -3.81
C VAL A 175 -27.78 -5.28 -5.22
N LEU A 176 -27.35 -6.01 -6.25
CA LEU A 176 -27.62 -5.67 -7.65
C LEU A 176 -29.02 -6.10 -8.11
N GLY A 177 -29.68 -7.01 -7.39
CA GLY A 177 -30.93 -7.65 -7.84
C GLY A 177 -30.75 -8.55 -9.06
N GLY A 178 -29.54 -9.10 -9.27
CA GLY A 178 -29.19 -9.94 -10.41
C GLY A 178 -27.71 -10.33 -10.41
N PRO A 179 -27.26 -11.08 -11.44
CA PRO A 179 -25.89 -11.60 -11.47
C PRO A 179 -24.85 -10.47 -11.49
N PHE A 180 -23.75 -10.69 -10.76
CA PHE A 180 -22.59 -9.80 -10.86
C PHE A 180 -21.98 -9.93 -12.26
N PRO A 181 -21.66 -8.83 -12.96
CA PRO A 181 -21.01 -8.90 -14.27
C PRO A 181 -19.70 -9.68 -14.21
N ASP A 182 -19.38 -10.45 -15.28
CA ASP A 182 -18.10 -11.11 -15.43
C ASP A 182 -16.99 -10.07 -15.67
N ILE A 183 -16.44 -9.55 -14.58
CA ILE A 183 -15.37 -8.54 -14.58
C ILE A 183 -14.03 -9.23 -14.27
N LYS A 184 -13.09 -9.13 -15.19
CA LYS A 184 -11.72 -9.61 -14.95
C LYS A 184 -11.03 -8.83 -13.83
N PHE A 185 -10.06 -9.46 -13.17
CA PHE A 185 -9.22 -8.78 -12.18
C PHE A 185 -8.63 -7.48 -12.76
N PHE A 186 -8.67 -6.41 -11.98
CA PHE A 186 -8.30 -5.05 -12.39
C PHE A 186 -9.09 -4.51 -13.61
N HIS A 187 -10.32 -4.96 -13.81
CA HIS A 187 -11.28 -4.33 -14.72
C HIS A 187 -12.48 -3.84 -13.93
N SER A 188 -13.21 -2.92 -14.52
CA SER A 188 -14.42 -2.37 -13.93
C SER A 188 -15.58 -2.37 -14.90
N ALA A 189 -16.80 -2.40 -14.36
CA ALA A 189 -18.05 -2.19 -15.09
C ALA A 189 -18.93 -1.20 -14.33
N MET A 190 -19.83 -0.53 -15.05
CA MET A 190 -20.87 0.26 -14.42
C MET A 190 -22.03 -0.65 -14.03
N VAL A 191 -22.46 -0.52 -12.79
CA VAL A 191 -23.61 -1.23 -12.22
C VAL A 191 -24.59 -0.22 -11.61
N THR A 192 -25.76 -0.68 -11.20
CA THR A 192 -26.75 0.16 -10.51
C THR A 192 -27.02 -0.42 -9.13
N ILE A 193 -26.84 0.38 -8.07
CA ILE A 193 -27.20 0.02 -6.70
C ILE A 193 -28.20 1.04 -6.19
N ALA A 194 -29.37 0.58 -5.74
CA ALA A 194 -30.47 1.44 -5.27
C ALA A 194 -30.80 2.60 -6.24
N GLY A 195 -30.76 2.34 -7.54
CA GLY A 195 -31.01 3.33 -8.60
C GLY A 195 -29.86 4.32 -8.84
N ARG A 196 -28.68 4.11 -8.26
CA ARG A 196 -27.52 4.97 -8.41
C ARG A 196 -26.46 4.31 -9.31
N PRO A 197 -25.83 5.07 -10.24
CA PRO A 197 -24.74 4.55 -11.05
C PRO A 197 -23.50 4.36 -10.17
N VAL A 198 -22.92 3.17 -10.19
CA VAL A 198 -21.74 2.80 -9.39
C VAL A 198 -20.76 2.05 -10.28
N ARG A 199 -19.50 2.35 -10.19
CA ARG A 199 -18.43 1.59 -10.83
C ARG A 199 -18.00 0.45 -9.90
N ALA A 200 -18.19 -0.78 -10.35
CA ALA A 200 -17.64 -1.96 -9.67
C ALA A 200 -16.25 -2.25 -10.27
N LEU A 201 -15.21 -2.15 -9.46
CA LEU A 201 -13.84 -2.53 -9.80
C LEU A 201 -13.51 -3.86 -9.13
N ARG A 202 -13.18 -4.89 -9.91
CA ARG A 202 -12.76 -6.18 -9.35
C ARG A 202 -11.34 -6.09 -8.79
N HIS A 203 -11.27 -5.68 -7.56
CA HIS A 203 -10.07 -5.53 -6.74
C HIS A 203 -10.44 -5.57 -5.26
N GLY A 204 -9.49 -5.92 -4.41
CA GLY A 204 -9.67 -5.83 -2.95
C GLY A 204 -8.40 -6.18 -2.20
N MET A 205 -8.31 -5.68 -0.97
CA MET A 205 -7.10 -5.73 -0.16
C MET A 205 -6.86 -7.09 0.50
N ALA A 206 -7.92 -7.82 0.86
CA ALA A 206 -7.78 -9.09 1.58
C ALA A 206 -7.42 -10.29 0.69
N GLY A 207 -7.34 -10.12 -0.64
CA GLY A 207 -7.09 -11.24 -1.56
C GLY A 207 -8.21 -12.26 -1.63
N GLN A 208 -9.44 -11.86 -1.28
CA GLN A 208 -10.64 -12.68 -1.30
C GLN A 208 -11.60 -12.21 -2.41
N ALA A 209 -12.61 -13.02 -2.72
CA ALA A 209 -13.66 -12.66 -3.67
C ALA A 209 -14.33 -11.32 -3.28
N GLY A 210 -14.78 -10.55 -4.27
CA GLY A 210 -15.44 -9.28 -4.05
C GLY A 210 -15.05 -8.18 -5.03
N ALA A 211 -15.43 -6.94 -4.71
CA ALA A 211 -15.17 -5.77 -5.53
C ALA A 211 -15.13 -4.48 -4.69
N GLU A 212 -14.55 -3.43 -5.27
CA GLU A 212 -14.70 -2.06 -4.82
C GLU A 212 -15.82 -1.37 -5.61
N PHE A 213 -16.71 -0.69 -4.89
CA PHE A 213 -17.81 0.09 -5.44
C PHE A 213 -17.50 1.58 -5.28
N ILE A 214 -17.39 2.28 -6.41
CA ILE A 214 -16.94 3.67 -6.49
C ILE A 214 -18.04 4.49 -7.17
N GLY A 215 -18.40 5.62 -6.57
CA GLY A 215 -19.42 6.51 -7.15
C GLY A 215 -19.36 7.91 -6.54
N ASP A 216 -20.21 8.82 -7.04
CA ASP A 216 -20.29 10.18 -6.53
C ASP A 216 -20.62 10.21 -5.03
N TRP A 217 -19.93 11.01 -4.25
CA TRP A 217 -20.13 11.11 -2.80
C TRP A 217 -21.59 11.40 -2.40
N LYS A 218 -22.30 12.20 -3.18
CA LYS A 218 -23.73 12.50 -2.94
C LYS A 218 -24.64 11.27 -2.83
N ASP A 219 -24.23 10.16 -3.44
CA ASP A 219 -24.97 8.89 -3.47
C ASP A 219 -24.48 7.90 -2.40
N ALA A 220 -23.40 8.25 -1.66
CA ALA A 220 -22.74 7.36 -0.71
C ALA A 220 -23.68 6.75 0.33
N ALA A 221 -24.51 7.58 0.96
CA ALA A 221 -25.43 7.14 2.02
C ALA A 221 -26.44 6.10 1.51
N VAL A 222 -27.06 6.36 0.36
CA VAL A 222 -28.07 5.49 -0.24
C VAL A 222 -27.46 4.15 -0.67
N VAL A 223 -26.28 4.19 -1.28
CA VAL A 223 -25.57 2.97 -1.72
C VAL A 223 -25.12 2.15 -0.51
N LYS A 224 -24.54 2.81 0.50
CA LYS A 224 -24.09 2.13 1.72
C LYS A 224 -25.22 1.46 2.47
N GLU A 225 -26.36 2.15 2.64
CA GLU A 225 -27.57 1.61 3.28
C GLU A 225 -28.05 0.35 2.55
N ALA A 226 -28.15 0.39 1.21
CA ALA A 226 -28.58 -0.77 0.43
C ALA A 226 -27.65 -1.97 0.59
N ILE A 227 -26.32 -1.75 0.67
CA ILE A 227 -25.34 -2.82 0.93
C ILE A 227 -25.53 -3.39 2.33
N LEU A 228 -25.68 -2.52 3.34
CA LEU A 228 -25.85 -2.94 4.72
C LEU A 228 -27.15 -3.74 4.94
N ASP A 229 -28.24 -3.29 4.34
CA ASP A 229 -29.55 -3.97 4.44
C ASP A 229 -29.48 -5.38 3.81
N ALA A 230 -28.98 -5.49 2.59
CA ALA A 230 -28.79 -6.79 1.94
C ALA A 230 -27.79 -7.66 2.71
N GLY A 231 -26.79 -7.06 3.34
CA GLY A 231 -25.75 -7.74 4.10
C GLY A 231 -26.20 -8.39 5.39
N GLN A 232 -27.35 -7.99 5.97
CA GLN A 232 -27.84 -8.51 7.26
C GLN A 232 -27.98 -10.03 7.24
N GLN A 233 -28.55 -10.61 6.19
CA GLN A 233 -28.74 -12.05 6.07
C GLN A 233 -27.44 -12.85 5.94
N TYR A 234 -26.32 -12.19 5.54
CA TYR A 234 -25.00 -12.78 5.40
C TYR A 234 -24.12 -12.55 6.62
N GLY A 235 -24.62 -11.85 7.64
CA GLY A 235 -23.81 -11.44 8.78
C GLY A 235 -22.67 -10.49 8.39
N LEU A 236 -22.94 -9.56 7.46
CA LEU A 236 -21.96 -8.57 6.99
C LEU A 236 -21.32 -7.82 8.15
N VAL A 237 -19.99 -7.83 8.20
CA VAL A 237 -19.20 -7.15 9.22
C VAL A 237 -18.61 -5.87 8.64
N HIS A 238 -18.75 -4.76 9.36
CA HIS A 238 -18.06 -3.52 9.05
C HIS A 238 -16.60 -3.58 9.50
N GLN A 239 -15.70 -3.14 8.64
CA GLN A 239 -14.27 -3.02 8.96
C GLN A 239 -13.94 -1.66 9.52
N GLY A 240 -13.32 -1.65 10.68
CA GLY A 240 -12.76 -0.44 11.28
C GLY A 240 -11.36 -0.11 10.80
N ALA A 241 -10.87 1.04 11.25
CA ALA A 241 -9.54 1.53 10.90
C ALA A 241 -8.40 0.65 11.44
N ARG A 242 -8.66 -0.20 12.44
CA ARG A 242 -7.69 -1.15 12.98
C ARG A 242 -7.59 -2.44 12.16
N SER A 243 -8.72 -3.00 11.73
CA SER A 243 -8.72 -4.28 11.02
C SER A 243 -8.27 -4.13 9.57
N TYR A 244 -8.77 -3.14 8.84
CA TYR A 244 -8.53 -2.98 7.41
C TYR A 244 -7.05 -2.99 6.98
N PRO A 245 -6.13 -2.24 7.62
CA PRO A 245 -4.71 -2.24 7.21
C PRO A 245 -4.04 -3.61 7.32
N THR A 246 -4.52 -4.48 8.22
CA THR A 246 -3.95 -5.81 8.43
C THR A 246 -4.30 -6.80 7.31
N ALA A 247 -5.30 -6.48 6.47
CA ALA A 247 -5.70 -7.31 5.32
C ALA A 247 -4.58 -7.44 4.27
N SER A 248 -3.64 -6.50 4.21
CA SER A 248 -2.47 -6.56 3.34
C SER A 248 -1.54 -7.76 3.61
N GLN A 249 -1.54 -8.30 4.83
CA GLN A 249 -0.81 -9.53 5.13
C GLN A 249 -1.30 -10.71 4.27
N GLY A 250 -2.62 -10.84 4.12
CA GLY A 250 -3.22 -11.88 3.27
C GLY A 250 -2.88 -11.71 1.79
N SER A 251 -2.94 -10.49 1.27
CA SER A 251 -2.66 -10.19 -0.15
C SER A 251 -1.18 -10.05 -0.49
N GLY A 252 -0.31 -9.93 0.51
CA GLY A 252 1.12 -9.74 0.32
C GLY A 252 1.51 -8.39 -0.27
N TRP A 253 0.65 -7.38 -0.15
CA TRP A 253 0.96 -6.03 -0.61
C TRP A 253 1.73 -5.26 0.47
N ILE A 254 2.93 -4.78 0.14
CA ILE A 254 3.71 -3.92 1.02
C ILE A 254 3.25 -2.47 0.83
N PRO A 255 2.55 -1.88 1.79
CA PRO A 255 2.15 -0.49 1.71
C PRO A 255 3.34 0.44 1.95
N SER A 256 3.34 1.54 1.25
CA SER A 256 4.18 2.69 1.57
C SER A 256 5.69 2.40 1.64
N PRO A 257 6.32 1.94 0.56
CA PRO A 257 7.78 1.90 0.48
C PRO A 257 8.38 3.29 0.73
N THR A 258 9.66 3.37 1.06
CA THR A 258 10.36 4.65 1.18
C THR A 258 10.58 5.24 -0.21
N PRO A 259 10.05 6.44 -0.53
CA PRO A 259 10.22 7.03 -1.86
C PRO A 259 11.69 7.25 -2.19
N ALA A 260 12.14 6.85 -3.37
CA ALA A 260 13.54 6.96 -3.79
C ALA A 260 13.86 8.36 -4.34
N ILE A 261 13.77 9.38 -3.49
CA ILE A 261 13.91 10.78 -3.91
C ILE A 261 15.01 11.57 -3.18
N TYR A 262 15.65 10.99 -2.16
CA TYR A 262 16.42 11.80 -1.21
C TYR A 262 17.90 11.96 -1.54
N THR A 263 18.49 11.09 -2.35
CA THR A 263 19.96 11.03 -2.57
C THR A 263 20.39 11.60 -3.91
N ASP A 264 19.67 11.32 -4.99
CA ASP A 264 20.05 11.76 -6.32
C ASP A 264 20.05 13.30 -6.44
N SER A 265 21.16 13.85 -6.90
CA SER A 265 21.31 15.31 -7.10
C SER A 265 20.40 15.85 -8.21
N THR A 266 20.02 15.04 -9.19
CA THR A 266 19.08 15.41 -10.28
C THR A 266 17.68 15.65 -9.76
N LEU A 267 17.33 15.07 -8.60
CA LEU A 267 16.04 15.22 -7.94
C LEU A 267 15.96 16.43 -7.00
N LYS A 268 16.99 17.28 -6.97
CA LYS A 268 16.98 18.48 -6.12
C LYS A 268 15.80 19.40 -6.43
N ASP A 269 15.51 19.62 -7.70
CA ASP A 269 14.40 20.50 -8.13
C ASP A 269 13.05 19.89 -7.74
N TYR A 270 12.89 18.57 -7.87
CA TYR A 270 11.72 17.86 -7.35
C TYR A 270 11.55 18.06 -5.83
N ARG A 271 12.62 17.87 -5.07
CA ARG A 271 12.59 18.08 -3.62
C ARG A 271 12.33 19.54 -3.21
N GLN A 272 12.68 20.50 -4.06
CA GLN A 272 12.33 21.91 -3.86
C GLN A 272 10.85 22.20 -4.19
N TRP A 273 10.27 21.46 -5.15
CA TRP A 273 8.87 21.55 -5.52
C TRP A 273 7.94 20.92 -4.48
N VAL A 274 8.34 19.79 -3.88
CA VAL A 274 7.53 19.08 -2.87
C VAL A 274 7.62 19.76 -1.51
N SER A 275 6.45 20.00 -0.89
CA SER A 275 6.37 20.59 0.46
C SER A 275 6.97 19.66 1.53
N LEU A 276 7.68 20.24 2.50
CA LEU A 276 8.14 19.50 3.69
C LEU A 276 6.99 18.87 4.49
N PHE A 277 5.78 19.39 4.38
CA PHE A 277 4.57 18.88 5.05
C PHE A 277 3.82 17.83 4.22
N SER A 278 4.35 17.45 3.06
CA SER A 278 3.85 16.33 2.27
C SER A 278 4.25 14.99 2.88
N TYR A 279 3.72 13.90 2.30
CA TYR A 279 4.09 12.55 2.68
C TYR A 279 5.62 12.35 2.66
N GLU A 280 6.31 12.82 1.62
CA GLU A 280 7.75 12.68 1.43
C GLU A 280 8.55 13.33 2.56
N GLY A 281 8.10 14.45 3.10
CA GLY A 281 8.77 15.13 4.21
C GLY A 281 8.37 14.63 5.59
N GLN A 282 7.28 13.87 5.70
CA GLN A 282 6.69 13.47 6.98
C GLN A 282 6.68 11.97 7.25
N LYS A 283 6.96 11.11 6.24
CA LYS A 283 6.98 9.66 6.42
C LYS A 283 7.97 9.25 7.51
N PRO A 284 7.53 8.59 8.60
CA PRO A 284 8.46 8.15 9.63
C PRO A 284 9.23 6.90 9.19
N LEU A 285 10.52 6.88 9.46
CA LEU A 285 11.34 5.68 9.54
C LEU A 285 11.54 5.33 11.02
N GLN A 286 11.34 4.07 11.37
CA GLN A 286 11.50 3.56 12.74
C GLN A 286 11.59 2.03 12.72
N GLY A 287 12.09 1.44 13.78
CA GLY A 287 12.31 0.00 13.92
C GLY A 287 13.65 -0.32 14.54
N SER A 288 14.01 -1.57 14.60
CA SER A 288 15.33 -2.00 15.11
C SER A 288 16.42 -1.94 14.03
N TYR A 289 16.05 -1.94 12.74
CA TYR A 289 16.99 -1.73 11.66
C TYR A 289 17.24 -0.22 11.46
N TYR A 290 18.43 0.22 11.76
CA TYR A 290 18.89 1.58 11.53
C TYR A 290 20.07 1.58 10.57
N SER A 291 20.09 2.49 9.64
CA SER A 291 21.20 2.80 8.76
C SER A 291 21.31 4.32 8.60
N GLU A 292 22.53 4.83 8.47
CA GLU A 292 22.78 6.24 8.15
C GLU A 292 22.59 6.53 6.65
N ASN A 293 22.54 5.49 5.82
CA ASN A 293 22.29 5.56 4.39
C ASN A 293 20.80 5.32 4.09
N ILE A 294 20.12 6.33 3.55
CA ILE A 294 18.67 6.23 3.19
C ILE A 294 18.42 5.21 2.10
N GLU A 295 19.38 4.92 1.23
CA GLU A 295 19.22 3.96 0.12
C GLU A 295 18.99 2.53 0.63
N ASP A 296 19.45 2.20 1.84
CA ASP A 296 19.21 0.90 2.47
C ASP A 296 17.72 0.66 2.79
N PHE A 297 16.89 1.72 2.76
CA PHE A 297 15.45 1.67 2.93
C PHE A 297 14.67 1.70 1.61
N TYR A 298 15.36 1.85 0.47
CA TYR A 298 14.72 1.80 -0.85
C TYR A 298 14.43 0.37 -1.26
N CYS A 299 13.51 0.23 -2.19
CA CYS A 299 13.25 -1.04 -2.84
C CYS A 299 12.91 -0.83 -4.33
N SER A 300 13.27 -1.82 -5.11
CA SER A 300 12.93 -1.87 -6.52
C SER A 300 11.54 -2.48 -6.73
N PRO A 301 10.87 -2.19 -7.86
CA PRO A 301 9.64 -2.86 -8.20
C PRO A 301 9.76 -4.39 -8.30
N TYR A 302 10.94 -4.93 -8.62
CA TYR A 302 11.17 -6.37 -8.68
C TYR A 302 11.10 -7.03 -7.31
N GLU A 303 11.66 -6.38 -6.29
CA GLU A 303 11.58 -6.84 -4.91
C GLU A 303 10.14 -6.83 -4.36
N LEU A 304 9.25 -5.97 -4.93
CA LEU A 304 7.84 -5.89 -4.58
C LEU A 304 6.93 -6.81 -5.42
N ASP A 305 7.49 -7.68 -6.29
CA ASP A 305 6.78 -8.55 -7.23
C ASP A 305 6.01 -7.81 -8.34
N TYR A 306 6.40 -6.58 -8.68
CA TYR A 306 5.79 -5.81 -9.75
C TYR A 306 6.41 -6.09 -11.13
N GLY A 307 7.32 -7.04 -11.25
CA GLY A 307 8.01 -7.36 -12.51
C GLY A 307 7.08 -7.61 -13.70
N ARG A 308 5.88 -8.17 -13.47
CA ARG A 308 4.85 -8.39 -14.52
C ARG A 308 4.18 -7.09 -14.99
N SER A 309 4.24 -6.02 -14.21
CA SER A 309 3.68 -4.70 -14.53
C SER A 309 4.66 -3.83 -15.31
N ILE A 310 5.93 -4.22 -15.39
CA ILE A 310 6.99 -3.47 -16.06
C ILE A 310 6.99 -3.81 -17.53
N SER A 311 7.06 -2.77 -18.37
CA SER A 311 7.21 -2.87 -19.82
C SER A 311 8.29 -1.91 -20.30
N PHE A 312 9.13 -2.38 -21.21
CA PHE A 312 10.21 -1.60 -21.82
C PHE A 312 9.88 -1.16 -23.26
N ASN A 313 8.60 -1.20 -23.64
CA ASN A 313 8.15 -0.81 -24.99
C ASN A 313 8.01 0.70 -25.19
N HIS A 314 8.31 1.51 -24.19
CA HIS A 314 8.34 2.97 -24.25
C HIS A 314 9.48 3.51 -23.38
N ASP A 315 9.78 4.78 -23.54
CA ASP A 315 10.76 5.47 -22.70
C ASP A 315 10.07 6.03 -21.45
N PHE A 316 10.71 5.86 -20.31
CA PHE A 316 10.26 6.38 -19.02
C PHE A 316 11.45 6.63 -18.10
N ILE A 317 11.25 7.45 -17.08
CA ILE A 317 12.26 7.75 -16.07
C ILE A 317 12.66 6.46 -15.36
N GLY A 318 13.98 6.19 -15.23
CA GLY A 318 14.50 4.98 -14.58
C GLY A 318 14.53 3.72 -15.45
N ARG A 319 14.15 3.81 -16.74
CA ARG A 319 14.08 2.67 -17.66
C ARG A 319 15.39 1.87 -17.75
N GLU A 320 16.51 2.56 -17.92
CA GLU A 320 17.82 1.89 -18.07
C GLU A 320 18.25 1.18 -16.79
N ALA A 321 18.03 1.82 -15.63
CA ALA A 321 18.31 1.24 -14.33
C ALA A 321 17.47 -0.02 -14.09
N LEU A 322 16.16 0.02 -14.40
CA LEU A 322 15.29 -1.15 -14.29
C LEU A 322 15.67 -2.26 -15.27
N MET A 323 16.06 -1.94 -16.48
CA MET A 323 16.53 -2.96 -17.44
C MET A 323 17.75 -3.71 -16.92
N LYS A 324 18.68 -2.99 -16.29
CA LYS A 324 19.88 -3.56 -15.69
C LYS A 324 19.54 -4.41 -14.45
N ALA A 325 18.62 -3.95 -13.61
CA ALA A 325 18.24 -4.60 -12.36
C ALA A 325 17.32 -5.81 -12.54
N LYS A 326 16.83 -6.11 -13.75
CA LYS A 326 15.77 -7.08 -14.02
C LYS A 326 15.97 -8.46 -13.39
N ASP A 327 17.21 -8.97 -13.44
CA ASP A 327 17.56 -10.31 -12.92
C ASP A 327 18.47 -10.23 -11.69
N GLU A 328 18.75 -9.02 -11.21
CA GLU A 328 19.75 -8.74 -10.16
C GLU A 328 19.13 -8.26 -8.83
N ALA A 329 17.80 -8.27 -8.69
CA ALA A 329 17.16 -7.89 -7.42
C ALA A 329 17.74 -8.74 -6.27
N PRO A 330 18.33 -8.13 -5.24
CA PRO A 330 19.05 -8.88 -4.21
C PRO A 330 18.11 -9.56 -3.22
N ARG A 331 16.92 -9.00 -3.03
CA ARG A 331 15.93 -9.46 -2.04
C ARG A 331 14.68 -9.99 -2.71
N SER A 332 13.91 -10.75 -1.95
CA SER A 332 12.58 -11.25 -2.31
C SER A 332 11.58 -10.87 -1.23
N LYS A 333 10.36 -10.62 -1.65
CA LYS A 333 9.24 -10.41 -0.74
C LYS A 333 8.76 -11.74 -0.18
N VAL A 334 8.68 -11.81 1.13
CA VAL A 334 8.20 -12.98 1.88
C VAL A 334 7.25 -12.54 2.99
N THR A 335 6.53 -13.50 3.56
CA THR A 335 5.83 -13.34 4.83
C THR A 335 6.64 -14.05 5.92
N LEU A 336 6.88 -13.39 7.04
CA LEU A 336 7.40 -14.02 8.24
C LEU A 336 6.24 -14.37 9.16
N VAL A 337 6.16 -15.62 9.58
CA VAL A 337 5.22 -16.10 10.60
C VAL A 337 5.98 -16.30 11.90
N PHE A 338 5.66 -15.52 12.92
CA PHE A 338 6.38 -15.50 14.19
C PHE A 338 6.05 -16.71 15.04
N ASP A 339 7.05 -17.21 15.77
CA ASP A 339 6.89 -18.28 16.76
C ASP A 339 5.99 -17.79 17.93
N ARG A 340 4.95 -18.55 18.22
CA ARG A 340 3.94 -18.15 19.22
C ARG A 340 4.50 -18.07 20.63
N ASP A 341 5.42 -18.95 20.99
CA ASP A 341 6.03 -18.97 22.33
C ASP A 341 6.90 -17.73 22.52
N ASP A 342 7.63 -17.33 21.47
CA ASP A 342 8.43 -16.10 21.50
C ASP A 342 7.54 -14.85 21.54
N VAL A 343 6.45 -14.82 20.77
CA VAL A 343 5.46 -13.73 20.85
C VAL A 343 4.88 -13.64 22.24
N THR A 344 4.46 -14.75 22.83
CA THR A 344 3.94 -14.78 24.21
C THR A 344 4.99 -14.31 25.22
N ARG A 345 6.23 -14.76 25.07
CA ARG A 345 7.34 -14.37 25.96
C ARG A 345 7.63 -12.86 25.91
N VAL A 346 7.55 -12.23 24.73
CA VAL A 346 7.95 -10.84 24.53
C VAL A 346 6.78 -9.87 24.64
N LEU A 347 5.61 -10.23 24.13
CA LEU A 347 4.43 -9.35 24.04
C LEU A 347 3.32 -9.75 25.05
N GLY A 348 3.42 -10.90 25.71
CA GLY A 348 2.39 -11.42 26.61
C GLY A 348 1.42 -12.40 25.93
N GLU A 349 0.57 -13.07 26.74
CA GLU A 349 -0.42 -14.02 26.24
C GLU A 349 -1.51 -13.37 25.36
N ASP A 350 -1.88 -12.14 25.65
CA ASP A 350 -2.74 -11.31 24.81
C ASP A 350 -1.98 -10.03 24.43
N PRO A 351 -1.24 -10.03 23.32
CA PRO A 351 -0.45 -8.88 22.92
C PRO A 351 -1.30 -7.67 22.52
N GLY A 352 -2.63 -7.83 22.49
CA GLY A 352 -3.53 -6.79 22.05
C GLY A 352 -3.40 -6.51 20.56
N TYR A 353 -3.72 -5.27 20.17
CA TYR A 353 -3.61 -4.84 18.79
C TYR A 353 -2.15 -4.52 18.43
N VAL A 354 -1.56 -5.30 17.52
CA VAL A 354 -0.24 -5.06 16.93
C VAL A 354 -0.43 -4.67 15.48
N HIS A 355 -0.02 -3.47 15.12
CA HIS A 355 0.04 -2.98 13.75
C HIS A 355 1.08 -1.88 13.65
N HIS A 356 2.13 -2.08 12.88
CA HIS A 356 3.14 -1.05 12.62
C HIS A 356 3.92 -1.28 11.33
N TYR A 357 4.52 -0.21 10.82
CA TYR A 357 5.37 -0.20 9.64
C TYR A 357 6.86 -0.11 10.03
N TRP A 358 7.25 -0.74 11.14
CA TRP A 358 8.62 -0.73 11.59
C TRP A 358 9.52 -1.49 10.62
N ARG A 359 10.70 -0.94 10.43
CA ARG A 359 11.82 -1.58 9.75
C ARG A 359 12.59 -2.38 10.79
N ASN A 360 12.08 -3.55 11.14
CA ASN A 360 12.80 -4.42 12.07
C ASN A 360 13.85 -5.22 11.32
N ARG A 361 15.02 -5.32 11.95
CA ARG A 361 16.13 -6.13 11.48
C ARG A 361 15.74 -7.61 11.54
N VAL A 362 15.94 -8.31 10.44
CA VAL A 362 15.77 -9.76 10.34
C VAL A 362 17.18 -10.37 10.24
N GLU A 363 17.46 -11.32 11.12
CA GLU A 363 18.77 -11.98 11.22
C GLU A 363 18.66 -13.47 10.91
N THR A 364 19.75 -14.06 10.41
CA THR A 364 19.92 -15.52 10.45
C THR A 364 20.07 -15.98 11.92
N PRO A 365 19.89 -17.28 12.22
CA PRO A 365 20.19 -17.79 13.57
C PRO A 365 21.66 -17.57 14.01
N GLY A 366 22.52 -17.22 13.07
CA GLY A 366 23.93 -16.86 13.32
C GLY A 366 24.15 -15.37 13.66
N GLY A 367 23.11 -14.53 13.55
CA GLY A 367 23.17 -13.10 13.83
C GLY A 367 23.51 -12.22 12.62
N ASP A 368 23.68 -12.79 11.43
CA ASP A 368 23.91 -12.01 10.21
C ASP A 368 22.60 -11.38 9.71
N LEU A 369 22.70 -10.16 9.17
CA LEU A 369 21.55 -9.50 8.56
C LEU A 369 21.06 -10.30 7.37
N ALA A 370 19.77 -10.66 7.39
CA ALA A 370 19.10 -11.41 6.33
C ALA A 370 18.01 -10.57 5.61
N GLY A 371 17.50 -9.51 6.24
CA GLY A 371 16.45 -8.70 5.65
C GLY A 371 15.86 -7.66 6.59
N VAL A 372 14.75 -7.03 6.14
CA VAL A 372 14.07 -5.96 6.88
C VAL A 372 12.55 -6.09 6.73
N THR A 373 11.80 -5.96 7.83
CA THR A 373 10.33 -5.94 7.80
C THR A 373 9.80 -4.62 7.26
N PHE A 374 8.59 -4.65 6.71
CA PHE A 374 7.90 -3.47 6.18
C PHE A 374 6.56 -3.20 6.85
N GLN A 375 5.82 -4.25 7.16
CA GLN A 375 4.58 -4.17 7.93
C GLN A 375 4.48 -5.39 8.83
N THR A 376 4.11 -5.17 10.07
CA THR A 376 3.98 -6.22 11.08
C THR A 376 2.63 -6.10 11.78
N ASP A 377 1.88 -7.19 11.86
CA ASP A 377 0.53 -7.24 12.38
C ASP A 377 0.29 -8.50 13.22
N TRP A 378 -0.52 -8.39 14.27
CA TRP A 378 -1.18 -9.55 14.82
C TRP A 378 -2.33 -9.98 13.91
N LEU A 379 -2.35 -11.23 13.48
CA LEU A 379 -3.44 -11.85 12.74
C LEU A 379 -4.17 -12.85 13.62
N ASP A 380 -5.33 -12.48 14.13
CA ASP A 380 -6.12 -13.35 15.02
C ASP A 380 -6.54 -14.67 14.35
N PRO A 381 -6.94 -14.70 13.06
CA PRO A 381 -7.19 -15.96 12.34
C PRO A 381 -5.98 -16.90 12.24
N VAL A 382 -4.76 -16.37 12.28
CA VAL A 382 -3.51 -17.14 12.28
C VAL A 382 -3.05 -17.43 13.71
N GLY A 383 -3.44 -16.57 14.66
CA GLY A 383 -3.13 -16.67 16.08
C GLY A 383 -1.68 -16.33 16.41
N THR A 384 -1.03 -15.50 15.60
CA THR A 384 0.31 -14.98 15.88
C THR A 384 0.58 -13.70 15.11
N VAL A 385 1.76 -13.13 15.32
CA VAL A 385 2.28 -11.98 14.56
C VAL A 385 2.79 -12.44 13.20
N MET A 386 2.54 -11.64 12.18
CA MET A 386 3.10 -11.81 10.84
C MET A 386 3.77 -10.54 10.37
N ALA A 387 4.75 -10.66 9.47
CA ALA A 387 5.37 -9.49 8.86
C ALA A 387 5.61 -9.69 7.36
N LEU A 388 5.19 -8.72 6.55
CA LEU A 388 5.66 -8.57 5.19
C LEU A 388 7.10 -8.04 5.21
N THR A 389 7.99 -8.73 4.52
CA THR A 389 9.44 -8.57 4.67
C THR A 389 10.11 -8.63 3.30
N LEU A 390 11.15 -7.84 3.11
CA LEU A 390 12.14 -8.04 2.06
C LEU A 390 13.36 -8.74 2.67
N ILE A 391 13.64 -9.95 2.18
CA ILE A 391 14.73 -10.81 2.67
C ILE A 391 15.67 -11.15 1.53
N ASP A 392 16.96 -11.31 1.83
CA ASP A 392 17.94 -11.73 0.85
C ASP A 392 17.56 -13.07 0.21
N LYS A 393 17.72 -13.18 -1.11
CA LYS A 393 17.21 -14.33 -1.89
C LYS A 393 17.66 -15.69 -1.38
N GLU A 394 18.86 -15.76 -0.83
CA GLU A 394 19.42 -17.00 -0.28
C GLU A 394 18.64 -17.49 0.96
N HIS A 395 17.94 -16.60 1.65
CA HIS A 395 17.13 -16.91 2.83
C HIS A 395 15.62 -16.95 2.54
N ALA A 396 15.19 -16.70 1.30
CA ALA A 396 13.78 -16.56 0.93
C ALA A 396 13.02 -17.89 0.75
N THR A 397 13.68 -19.04 0.94
CA THR A 397 13.04 -20.35 0.78
C THR A 397 12.01 -20.57 1.91
N PRO A 398 10.74 -20.92 1.59
CA PRO A 398 9.75 -21.26 2.61
C PRO A 398 10.24 -22.35 3.57
N GLY A 399 9.98 -22.15 4.87
CA GLY A 399 10.47 -23.01 5.94
C GLY A 399 11.81 -22.58 6.54
N THR A 400 12.52 -21.61 5.94
CA THR A 400 13.76 -21.05 6.50
C THR A 400 13.46 -20.39 7.85
N GLN A 401 14.31 -20.65 8.84
CA GLN A 401 14.20 -20.02 10.18
C GLN A 401 15.04 -18.76 10.22
N VAL A 402 14.45 -17.71 10.77
CA VAL A 402 15.09 -16.41 10.98
C VAL A 402 14.70 -15.86 12.37
N GLU A 403 15.38 -14.80 12.79
CA GLU A 403 15.07 -14.08 14.02
C GLU A 403 14.77 -12.61 13.70
N VAL A 404 13.68 -12.08 14.26
CA VAL A 404 13.33 -10.68 14.13
C VAL A 404 13.72 -9.95 15.41
N VAL A 405 14.56 -8.94 15.29
CA VAL A 405 14.98 -8.07 16.39
C VAL A 405 13.83 -7.11 16.69
N TRP A 406 13.21 -7.25 17.87
CA TRP A 406 12.01 -6.50 18.21
C TRP A 406 12.35 -5.28 19.05
N GLY A 407 12.32 -4.09 18.44
CA GLY A 407 12.63 -2.87 19.16
C GLY A 407 12.64 -1.63 18.29
N LEU A 408 12.95 -0.50 18.92
CA LEU A 408 13.05 0.81 18.27
C LEU A 408 14.46 1.38 18.51
N HIS A 409 15.28 1.37 17.48
CA HIS A 409 16.61 1.98 17.52
C HIS A 409 16.45 3.50 17.77
N PRO A 410 17.24 4.10 18.69
CA PRO A 410 17.15 5.53 18.99
C PRO A 410 17.42 6.44 17.79
N GLY A 411 18.16 5.95 16.80
CA GLY A 411 18.52 6.70 15.60
C GLY A 411 19.82 7.46 15.73
N PRO A 412 19.91 8.67 15.16
CA PRO A 412 21.14 9.45 15.07
C PRO A 412 21.86 9.59 16.41
N GLY A 413 23.16 9.34 16.39
CA GLY A 413 24.02 9.36 17.61
C GLY A 413 24.19 8.01 18.29
N THR A 414 23.49 6.96 17.82
CA THR A 414 23.68 5.57 18.24
C THR A 414 24.15 4.76 17.03
N ALA A 415 25.19 3.95 17.20
CA ALA A 415 25.75 3.16 16.09
C ALA A 415 24.69 2.18 15.53
N PRO A 416 24.63 1.96 14.19
CA PRO A 416 23.65 1.07 13.57
C PRO A 416 23.70 -0.38 14.09
N ASP A 417 24.86 -0.83 14.54
CA ASP A 417 25.15 -2.16 15.07
C ASP A 417 25.20 -2.22 16.60
N ALA A 418 24.78 -1.14 17.28
CA ALA A 418 24.79 -1.10 18.74
C ALA A 418 23.94 -2.23 19.33
N ASP A 419 24.50 -2.95 20.30
CA ASP A 419 23.72 -3.89 21.09
C ASP A 419 22.81 -3.13 22.08
N LEU A 420 21.54 -3.07 21.75
CA LEU A 420 20.50 -2.38 22.52
C LEU A 420 19.71 -3.33 23.42
N GLY A 421 20.10 -4.61 23.50
CA GLY A 421 19.44 -5.61 24.33
C GLY A 421 18.02 -5.94 23.86
N PHE A 422 17.68 -5.69 22.59
CA PHE A 422 16.35 -5.99 22.05
C PHE A 422 16.10 -7.50 22.01
N PRO A 423 14.89 -7.96 22.37
CA PRO A 423 14.54 -9.37 22.25
C PRO A 423 14.53 -9.79 20.77
N ARG A 424 14.89 -11.05 20.54
CA ARG A 424 14.76 -11.72 19.25
C ARG A 424 13.56 -12.67 19.30
N LEU A 425 12.74 -12.62 18.26
CA LEU A 425 11.61 -13.50 18.06
C LEU A 425 11.90 -14.37 16.84
N ARG A 426 11.87 -15.68 17.02
CA ARG A 426 11.98 -16.61 15.90
C ARG A 426 10.79 -16.44 14.95
N ALA A 427 11.06 -16.60 13.68
CA ALA A 427 10.02 -16.59 12.64
C ALA A 427 10.38 -17.56 11.52
N THR A 428 9.35 -18.08 10.87
CA THR A 428 9.49 -18.94 9.69
C THR A 428 9.16 -18.14 8.45
N VAL A 429 10.02 -18.26 7.43
CA VAL A 429 9.78 -17.68 6.11
C VAL A 429 8.67 -18.46 5.42
N GLU A 430 7.65 -17.75 4.94
CA GLU A 430 6.53 -18.27 4.19
C GLU A 430 6.32 -17.45 2.90
N PRO A 431 5.60 -17.99 1.89
CA PRO A 431 5.31 -17.22 0.68
C PRO A 431 4.55 -15.92 0.96
N ALA A 432 4.81 -14.88 0.17
CA ALA A 432 3.94 -13.70 0.06
C ALA A 432 3.28 -13.67 -1.33
N PRO A 433 1.93 -13.59 -1.42
CA PRO A 433 0.92 -13.57 -0.35
C PRO A 433 0.94 -14.82 0.54
N TYR A 434 0.67 -14.66 1.82
CA TYR A 434 0.54 -15.81 2.74
C TYR A 434 -0.73 -16.61 2.48
N ASP A 435 -1.83 -15.94 2.21
CA ASP A 435 -3.11 -16.59 1.91
C ASP A 435 -3.04 -17.39 0.60
N VAL A 436 -3.46 -18.67 0.65
CA VAL A 436 -3.43 -19.56 -0.51
C VAL A 436 -4.40 -19.08 -1.60
N THR A 437 -5.58 -18.58 -1.22
CA THR A 437 -6.57 -18.04 -2.16
C THR A 437 -6.00 -16.85 -2.91
N ALA A 438 -5.32 -15.94 -2.20
CA ALA A 438 -4.67 -14.77 -2.80
C ALA A 438 -3.60 -15.17 -3.83
N ARG A 439 -2.85 -16.25 -3.57
CA ARG A 439 -1.81 -16.76 -4.49
C ARG A 439 -2.37 -17.48 -5.71
N THR A 440 -3.43 -18.26 -5.54
CA THR A 440 -3.84 -19.29 -6.52
C THR A 440 -5.15 -19.01 -7.24
N ALA A 441 -6.08 -18.31 -6.61
CA ALA A 441 -7.46 -18.22 -7.11
C ALA A 441 -8.01 -16.78 -7.17
N TYR A 442 -7.45 -15.85 -6.41
CA TYR A 442 -8.00 -14.49 -6.32
C TYR A 442 -8.10 -13.76 -7.66
N ARG A 443 -7.12 -13.95 -8.55
CA ARG A 443 -7.12 -13.30 -9.87
C ARG A 443 -8.03 -13.98 -10.87
N ASP A 444 -8.37 -15.25 -10.65
CA ASP A 444 -9.12 -16.09 -11.58
C ASP A 444 -10.59 -16.23 -11.19
N LYS A 445 -10.94 -16.08 -9.89
CA LYS A 445 -12.32 -16.18 -9.42
C LYS A 445 -13.02 -14.83 -9.50
N ALA A 446 -14.18 -14.81 -10.19
CA ALA A 446 -15.15 -13.74 -10.12
C ALA A 446 -15.92 -13.80 -8.82
#